data_394945b866df757baf8f68b07cec6ad3
#
_entry.id   394945b866df757baf8f68b07cec6ad3
#
_cell.length_a   1.000
_cell.length_b   1.000
_cell.length_c   1.000
_cell.angle_alpha   90.00
_cell.angle_beta   90.00
_cell.angle_gamma   90.00
#
_symmetry.space_group_name_H-M   'P 1'
#
loop_
_entity.id
_entity.type
_entity.pdbx_description
1 polymer ?
#
loop_
_entity_poly.entity_id
_entity_poly.type
_entity_poly.pdbx_seq_one_letter_code
_entity_poly.pdbx_strand_id
1 'polypeptide(L)'
;YWKDNDETEASFINNPLTNERYYRTGDLGRFLPDGNIEFLGREDFQVKIQGYRIELGEIESALLQFEAIETAVVIAKEGLHHNRYLVAYIVGEFDESELRNFLSGKLASYMMPKQLINITELPLTANGKIDRNALPDLSNTEDDDVPYEAAKTKTEAWLISTLSNYFKDNDR
;
A
#
# COMPACT_ATOMS: atom_id res chain seq x y z
N TYR A 1 16.70 4.39 -18.67
CA TYR A 1 16.65 5.39 -17.59
C TYR A 1 17.88 6.30 -17.66
N TRP A 2 17.81 7.50 -17.04
CA TRP A 2 18.91 8.47 -17.12
C TRP A 2 20.12 7.98 -16.31
N LYS A 3 21.24 7.75 -17.00
CA LYS A 3 22.51 7.27 -16.41
C LYS A 3 22.43 5.96 -15.62
N ASP A 4 21.40 5.15 -15.86
CA ASP A 4 21.19 3.84 -15.26
C ASP A 4 20.97 2.82 -16.39
N ASN A 5 22.06 2.21 -16.83
CA ASN A 5 22.02 1.25 -17.92
C ASN A 5 21.45 -0.10 -17.45
N ASP A 6 21.77 -0.53 -16.23
CA ASP A 6 21.33 -1.80 -15.69
C ASP A 6 19.81 -1.84 -15.56
N GLU A 7 19.21 -0.78 -15.01
CA GLU A 7 17.77 -0.64 -14.91
C GLU A 7 17.10 -0.49 -16.31
N THR A 8 17.79 0.18 -17.23
CA THR A 8 17.30 0.29 -18.62
C THR A 8 17.25 -1.07 -19.29
N GLU A 9 18.28 -1.89 -19.17
CA GLU A 9 18.35 -3.24 -19.76
C GLU A 9 17.38 -4.21 -19.08
N ALA A 10 17.16 -4.08 -17.78
CA ALA A 10 16.16 -4.87 -17.05
C ALA A 10 14.72 -4.55 -17.48
N SER A 11 14.42 -3.27 -17.74
CA SER A 11 13.08 -2.80 -18.08
C SER A 11 12.75 -2.90 -19.56
N PHE A 12 13.76 -2.75 -20.44
CA PHE A 12 13.57 -2.80 -21.90
C PHE A 12 14.25 -4.02 -22.49
N ILE A 13 13.45 -4.95 -22.95
CA ILE A 13 13.90 -6.20 -23.56
C ILE A 13 13.61 -6.23 -25.05
N ASN A 14 14.42 -6.96 -25.82
CA ASN A 14 14.12 -7.23 -27.21
C ASN A 14 13.40 -8.58 -27.32
N ASN A 15 12.31 -8.62 -28.11
CA ASN A 15 11.64 -9.86 -28.45
C ASN A 15 12.60 -10.72 -29.27
N PRO A 16 12.93 -11.96 -28.85
CA PRO A 16 13.90 -12.80 -29.57
C PRO A 16 13.42 -13.23 -30.96
N LEU A 17 12.12 -13.17 -31.25
CA LEU A 17 11.54 -13.58 -32.54
C LEU A 17 11.42 -12.42 -33.52
N THR A 18 10.99 -11.22 -33.05
CA THR A 18 10.72 -10.07 -33.90
C THR A 18 11.81 -9.01 -33.88
N ASN A 19 12.72 -9.10 -32.89
CA ASN A 19 13.73 -8.08 -32.56
C ASN A 19 13.14 -6.70 -32.21
N GLU A 20 11.84 -6.64 -31.92
CA GLU A 20 11.18 -5.42 -31.47
C GLU A 20 11.49 -5.17 -30.00
N ARG A 21 11.61 -3.90 -29.64
CA ARG A 21 11.88 -3.48 -28.27
C ARG A 21 10.59 -3.38 -27.48
N TYR A 22 10.51 -4.10 -26.38
CA TYR A 22 9.39 -4.09 -25.44
C TYR A 22 9.79 -3.49 -24.11
N TYR A 23 8.81 -2.84 -23.45
CA TYR A 23 8.94 -2.37 -22.07
C TYR A 23 8.21 -3.34 -21.15
N ARG A 24 8.92 -3.83 -20.12
CA ARG A 24 8.33 -4.63 -19.04
C ARG A 24 7.61 -3.70 -18.09
N THR A 25 6.28 -3.79 -18.03
CA THR A 25 5.46 -2.90 -17.20
C THR A 25 5.52 -3.28 -15.72
N GLY A 26 5.95 -4.50 -15.39
CA GLY A 26 5.84 -5.10 -14.07
C GLY A 26 4.43 -5.60 -13.75
N ASP A 27 3.47 -5.44 -14.68
CA ASP A 27 2.13 -5.99 -14.51
C ASP A 27 2.11 -7.49 -14.82
N LEU A 28 1.43 -8.26 -13.99
CA LEU A 28 1.20 -9.67 -14.15
C LEU A 28 -0.19 -9.91 -14.75
N GLY A 29 -0.27 -10.75 -15.76
CA GLY A 29 -1.52 -11.11 -16.40
C GLY A 29 -1.53 -12.54 -16.90
N ARG A 30 -2.71 -13.11 -17.09
CA ARG A 30 -2.89 -14.40 -17.75
C ARG A 30 -3.93 -14.32 -18.85
N PHE A 31 -3.73 -15.12 -19.91
CA PHE A 31 -4.74 -15.29 -20.92
C PHE A 31 -5.89 -16.15 -20.40
N LEU A 32 -7.11 -15.70 -20.65
CA LEU A 32 -8.33 -16.48 -20.45
C LEU A 32 -8.66 -17.30 -21.71
N PRO A 33 -9.49 -18.36 -21.59
CA PRO A 33 -9.87 -19.19 -22.74
C PRO A 33 -10.58 -18.43 -23.87
N ASP A 34 -11.21 -17.31 -23.56
CA ASP A 34 -11.89 -16.42 -24.51
C ASP A 34 -10.97 -15.44 -25.24
N GLY A 35 -9.65 -15.49 -24.92
CA GLY A 35 -8.65 -14.60 -25.51
C GLY A 35 -8.46 -13.28 -24.78
N ASN A 36 -9.22 -12.99 -23.74
CA ASN A 36 -9.02 -11.82 -22.88
C ASN A 36 -7.82 -12.02 -21.93
N ILE A 37 -7.27 -10.90 -21.45
CA ILE A 37 -6.19 -10.91 -20.44
C ILE A 37 -6.80 -10.52 -19.10
N GLU A 38 -6.66 -11.40 -18.11
CA GLU A 38 -6.96 -11.10 -16.73
C GLU A 38 -5.74 -10.49 -16.05
N PHE A 39 -5.93 -9.33 -15.42
CA PHE A 39 -4.89 -8.69 -14.62
C PHE A 39 -4.77 -9.38 -13.26
N LEU A 40 -3.56 -9.82 -12.90
CA LEU A 40 -3.28 -10.56 -11.65
C LEU A 40 -2.59 -9.70 -10.59
N GLY A 41 -2.20 -8.48 -10.94
CA GLY A 41 -1.46 -7.59 -10.03
C GLY A 41 -0.12 -7.15 -10.60
N ARG A 42 0.80 -6.75 -9.71
CA ARG A 42 2.14 -6.29 -10.09
C ARG A 42 3.22 -7.17 -9.43
N GLU A 43 4.32 -7.37 -10.17
CA GLU A 43 5.49 -8.09 -9.70
C GLU A 43 6.26 -7.30 -8.61
N ASP A 44 6.25 -5.97 -8.70
CA ASP A 44 7.03 -5.04 -7.87
C ASP A 44 6.28 -4.52 -6.64
N PHE A 45 5.10 -5.06 -6.33
CA PHE A 45 4.26 -4.65 -5.20
C PHE A 45 3.90 -3.15 -5.17
N GLN A 46 4.05 -2.43 -6.29
CA GLN A 46 3.59 -1.06 -6.41
C GLN A 46 2.07 -0.97 -6.19
N VAL A 47 1.65 0.04 -5.46
CA VAL A 47 0.24 0.29 -5.21
C VAL A 47 -0.16 1.70 -5.63
N LYS A 48 -1.45 1.87 -5.99
CA LYS A 48 -2.04 3.18 -6.20
C LYS A 48 -2.94 3.51 -5.02
N ILE A 49 -2.63 4.58 -4.30
CA ILE A 49 -3.41 5.08 -3.16
C ILE A 49 -3.68 6.56 -3.40
N GLN A 50 -4.95 6.95 -3.42
CA GLN A 50 -5.40 8.34 -3.64
C GLN A 50 -4.74 9.01 -4.87
N GLY A 51 -4.49 8.25 -5.93
CA GLY A 51 -3.86 8.72 -7.17
C GLY A 51 -2.31 8.72 -7.15
N TYR A 52 -1.69 8.53 -6.01
CA TYR A 52 -0.23 8.40 -5.90
C TYR A 52 0.21 6.98 -6.21
N ARG A 53 1.30 6.87 -6.97
CA ARG A 53 2.01 5.61 -7.21
C ARG A 53 3.06 5.43 -6.14
N ILE A 54 2.92 4.42 -5.29
CA ILE A 54 3.74 4.19 -4.11
C ILE A 54 4.50 2.88 -4.26
N GLU A 55 5.81 2.97 -4.11
CA GLU A 55 6.73 1.83 -4.02
C GLU A 55 6.79 1.36 -2.57
N LEU A 56 6.20 0.20 -2.26
CA LEU A 56 6.21 -0.31 -0.88
C LEU A 56 7.63 -0.56 -0.38
N GLY A 57 8.54 -0.99 -1.27
CA GLY A 57 9.95 -1.21 -0.95
C GLY A 57 10.70 0.05 -0.51
N GLU A 58 10.31 1.24 -0.97
CA GLU A 58 10.89 2.49 -0.51
C GLU A 58 10.57 2.74 0.97
N ILE A 59 9.33 2.47 1.36
CA ILE A 59 8.87 2.60 2.75
C ILE A 59 9.56 1.53 3.62
N GLU A 60 9.63 0.29 3.15
CA GLU A 60 10.34 -0.79 3.83
C GLU A 60 11.81 -0.42 4.05
N SER A 61 12.47 0.13 3.03
CA SER A 61 13.86 0.59 3.11
C SER A 61 14.05 1.75 4.09
N ALA A 62 13.08 2.67 4.18
CA ALA A 62 13.12 3.77 5.15
C ALA A 62 12.94 3.26 6.58
N LEU A 63 12.04 2.29 6.80
CA LEU A 63 11.84 1.62 8.09
C LEU A 63 13.11 0.93 8.59
N LEU A 64 13.79 0.17 7.71
CA LEU A 64 15.03 -0.54 8.04
C LEU A 64 16.23 0.38 8.37
N GLN A 65 16.13 1.69 8.11
CA GLN A 65 17.15 2.66 8.54
C GLN A 65 16.99 3.10 10.00
N PHE A 66 15.90 2.72 10.66
CA PHE A 66 15.72 2.93 12.08
C PHE A 66 16.40 1.78 12.83
N GLU A 67 17.40 2.09 13.67
CA GLU A 67 18.36 1.12 14.24
C GLU A 67 17.69 -0.04 15.00
N ALA A 68 16.54 0.22 15.63
CA ALA A 68 15.82 -0.77 16.43
C ALA A 68 14.90 -1.71 15.59
N ILE A 69 14.81 -1.52 14.27
CA ILE A 69 14.01 -2.35 13.38
C ILE A 69 14.88 -3.42 12.71
N GLU A 70 14.55 -4.68 12.95
CA GLU A 70 15.25 -5.82 12.36
C GLU A 70 14.73 -6.13 10.96
N THR A 71 13.41 -6.11 10.79
CA THR A 71 12.77 -6.33 9.50
C THR A 71 11.40 -5.67 9.46
N ALA A 72 10.96 -5.28 8.26
CA ALA A 72 9.67 -4.64 8.05
C ALA A 72 9.07 -5.05 6.70
N VAL A 73 7.75 -5.14 6.67
CA VAL A 73 6.96 -5.37 5.47
C VAL A 73 5.79 -4.40 5.43
N VAL A 74 5.59 -3.79 4.28
CA VAL A 74 4.48 -2.86 4.06
C VAL A 74 3.49 -3.47 3.08
N ILE A 75 2.21 -3.36 3.40
CA ILE A 75 1.12 -3.74 2.51
C ILE A 75 0.09 -2.63 2.40
N ALA A 76 -0.65 -2.62 1.29
CA ALA A 76 -1.85 -1.80 1.16
C ALA A 76 -3.06 -2.63 1.59
N LYS A 77 -3.84 -2.13 2.53
CA LYS A 77 -5.13 -2.69 2.93
C LYS A 77 -6.27 -1.84 2.38
N GLU A 78 -7.40 -2.48 2.16
CA GLU A 78 -8.63 -1.81 1.79
C GLU A 78 -9.47 -1.55 3.05
N GLY A 79 -9.76 -0.30 3.31
CA GLY A 79 -10.63 0.13 4.41
C GLY A 79 -12.07 0.33 3.95
N LEU A 80 -12.87 0.99 4.77
CA LEU A 80 -14.24 1.34 4.45
C LEU A 80 -14.29 2.21 3.17
N HIS A 81 -15.36 2.05 2.38
CA HIS A 81 -15.58 2.79 1.13
C HIS A 81 -14.45 2.63 0.09
N HIS A 82 -13.83 1.44 0.00
CA HIS A 82 -12.73 1.15 -0.94
C HIS A 82 -11.52 2.08 -0.81
N ASN A 83 -11.39 2.76 0.33
CA ASN A 83 -10.22 3.60 0.60
C ASN A 83 -9.04 2.72 0.98
N ARG A 84 -7.96 2.76 0.16
CA ARG A 84 -6.73 2.01 0.44
C ARG A 84 -5.79 2.82 1.34
N TYR A 85 -5.16 2.13 2.28
CA TYR A 85 -4.17 2.70 3.19
C TYR A 85 -3.01 1.74 3.41
N LEU A 86 -1.88 2.27 3.86
CA LEU A 86 -0.67 1.53 4.11
C LEU A 86 -0.62 1.02 5.55
N VAL A 87 -0.17 -0.22 5.71
CA VAL A 87 0.09 -0.86 7.00
C VAL A 87 1.51 -1.42 6.97
N ALA A 88 2.31 -1.07 7.96
CA ALA A 88 3.64 -1.61 8.16
C ALA A 88 3.64 -2.64 9.28
N TYR A 89 4.13 -3.84 9.00
CA TYR A 89 4.41 -4.89 9.99
C TYR A 89 5.90 -4.87 10.27
N ILE A 90 6.25 -4.76 11.52
CA ILE A 90 7.61 -4.45 11.96
C ILE A 90 8.04 -5.45 13.03
N VAL A 91 9.23 -6.00 12.88
CA VAL A 91 9.92 -6.78 13.90
C VAL A 91 11.01 -5.89 14.49
N GLY A 92 10.97 -5.66 15.79
CA GLY A 92 11.91 -4.81 16.53
C GLY A 92 11.24 -4.09 17.69
N GLU A 93 12.02 -3.43 18.52
CA GLU A 93 11.53 -2.63 19.64
C GLU A 93 11.59 -1.14 19.29
N PHE A 94 10.45 -0.47 19.19
CA PHE A 94 10.38 0.94 18.84
C PHE A 94 9.27 1.67 19.57
N ASP A 95 9.48 2.96 19.82
CA ASP A 95 8.40 3.89 20.17
C ASP A 95 7.73 4.39 18.90
N GLU A 96 6.40 4.31 18.85
CA GLU A 96 5.64 4.68 17.65
C GLU A 96 5.83 6.17 17.29
N SER A 97 5.87 7.06 18.28
CA SER A 97 6.01 8.49 18.07
C SER A 97 7.39 8.84 17.52
N GLU A 98 8.44 8.20 18.03
CA GLU A 98 9.81 8.36 17.55
C GLU A 98 9.95 7.86 16.11
N LEU A 99 9.40 6.67 15.82
CA LEU A 99 9.44 6.10 14.49
C LEU A 99 8.67 6.95 13.48
N ARG A 100 7.48 7.45 13.83
CA ARG A 100 6.70 8.37 12.98
C ARG A 100 7.47 9.66 12.70
N ASN A 101 8.10 10.25 13.70
CA ASN A 101 8.94 11.44 13.52
C ASN A 101 10.12 11.17 12.60
N PHE A 102 10.82 10.04 12.76
CA PHE A 102 11.92 9.64 11.90
C PHE A 102 11.47 9.47 10.43
N LEU A 103 10.36 8.75 10.21
CA LEU A 103 9.82 8.52 8.88
C LEU A 103 9.33 9.81 8.22
N SER A 104 8.76 10.76 8.98
CA SER A 104 8.28 12.04 8.44
C SER A 104 9.40 12.91 7.84
N GLY A 105 10.64 12.71 8.29
CA GLY A 105 11.83 13.35 7.71
C GLY A 105 12.34 12.66 6.43
N LYS A 106 11.84 11.47 6.08
CA LYS A 106 12.33 10.65 4.96
C LYS A 106 11.28 10.38 3.89
N LEU A 107 10.02 10.26 4.27
CA LEU A 107 8.92 9.89 3.40
C LEU A 107 7.98 11.06 3.17
N ALA A 108 7.40 11.11 1.98
CA ALA A 108 6.28 12.02 1.72
C ALA A 108 5.05 11.62 2.56
N SER A 109 4.19 12.58 2.90
CA SER A 109 3.03 12.35 3.77
C SER A 109 2.08 11.26 3.27
N TYR A 110 1.91 11.14 1.94
CA TYR A 110 1.07 10.10 1.33
C TYR A 110 1.70 8.69 1.37
N MET A 111 3.00 8.56 1.70
CA MET A 111 3.73 7.30 1.88
C MET A 111 3.76 6.84 3.34
N MET A 112 3.28 7.66 4.27
CA MET A 112 3.25 7.32 5.69
C MET A 112 2.26 6.20 5.96
N PRO A 113 2.70 5.07 6.58
CA PRO A 113 1.77 4.02 7.00
C PRO A 113 0.75 4.55 8.02
N LYS A 114 -0.53 4.27 7.78
CA LYS A 114 -1.60 4.60 8.74
C LYS A 114 -1.38 3.83 10.05
N GLN A 115 -0.98 2.55 9.94
CA GLN A 115 -0.75 1.68 11.08
C GLN A 115 0.69 1.15 11.08
N LEU A 116 1.32 1.15 12.24
CA LEU A 116 2.61 0.53 12.53
C LEU A 116 2.36 -0.62 13.52
N ILE A 117 2.49 -1.85 13.05
CA ILE A 117 2.14 -3.05 13.80
C ILE A 117 3.42 -3.76 14.20
N ASN A 118 3.66 -3.87 15.50
CA ASN A 118 4.75 -4.68 16.02
C ASN A 118 4.36 -6.15 16.00
N ILE A 119 5.20 -7.00 15.42
CA ILE A 119 5.05 -8.46 15.41
C ILE A 119 6.35 -9.13 15.81
N THR A 120 6.27 -10.33 16.37
CA THR A 120 7.45 -11.08 16.82
C THR A 120 8.25 -11.63 15.66
N GLU A 121 7.59 -12.05 14.58
CA GLU A 121 8.22 -12.60 13.39
C GLU A 121 7.32 -12.42 12.17
N LEU A 122 7.94 -12.30 11.00
CA LEU A 122 7.23 -12.27 9.72
C LEU A 122 6.91 -13.70 9.25
N PRO A 123 5.67 -13.98 8.83
CA PRO A 123 5.33 -15.29 8.27
C PRO A 123 6.09 -15.52 6.96
N LEU A 124 6.60 -16.75 6.79
CA LEU A 124 7.34 -17.15 5.61
C LEU A 124 6.60 -18.25 4.84
N THR A 125 6.69 -18.20 3.53
CA THR A 125 6.28 -19.28 2.64
C THR A 125 7.21 -20.50 2.79
N ALA A 126 6.81 -21.65 2.27
CA ALA A 126 7.67 -22.86 2.24
C ALA A 126 9.02 -22.64 1.56
N ASN A 127 9.13 -21.62 0.70
CA ASN A 127 10.38 -21.27 -0.01
C ASN A 127 11.19 -20.18 0.71
N GLY A 128 10.83 -19.82 1.95
CA GLY A 128 11.55 -18.82 2.74
C GLY A 128 11.30 -17.36 2.33
N LYS A 129 10.32 -17.09 1.47
CA LYS A 129 9.90 -15.71 1.15
C LYS A 129 8.82 -15.26 2.13
N ILE A 130 8.72 -13.95 2.35
CA ILE A 130 7.67 -13.36 3.20
C ILE A 130 6.29 -13.68 2.62
N ASP A 131 5.42 -14.27 3.44
CA ASP A 131 4.03 -14.54 3.10
C ASP A 131 3.14 -13.36 3.52
N ARG A 132 2.94 -12.43 2.59
CA ARG A 132 2.08 -11.25 2.83
C ARG A 132 0.62 -11.60 3.08
N ASN A 133 0.15 -12.78 2.64
CA ASN A 133 -1.23 -13.21 2.86
C ASN A 133 -1.44 -13.81 4.24
N ALA A 134 -0.39 -14.29 4.88
CA ALA A 134 -0.42 -14.84 6.23
C ALA A 134 -0.17 -13.77 7.33
N LEU A 135 0.00 -12.49 6.95
CA LEU A 135 0.12 -11.41 7.91
C LEU A 135 -1.19 -11.26 8.71
N PRO A 136 -1.12 -11.01 10.04
CA PRO A 136 -2.31 -10.90 10.86
C PRO A 136 -3.21 -9.77 10.39
N ASP A 137 -4.51 -10.06 10.31
CA ASP A 137 -5.49 -9.03 10.01
C ASP A 137 -5.94 -8.36 11.31
N LEU A 138 -5.32 -7.22 11.62
CA LEU A 138 -5.65 -6.41 12.79
C LEU A 138 -6.62 -5.27 12.43
N SER A 139 -7.44 -5.43 11.41
CA SER A 139 -8.45 -4.45 10.99
C SER A 139 -9.49 -4.11 12.07
N ASN A 140 -9.46 -4.81 13.21
CA ASN A 140 -10.36 -4.60 14.35
C ASN A 140 -9.77 -3.72 15.48
N THR A 141 -8.63 -3.09 15.32
CA THR A 141 -8.20 -2.05 16.26
C THR A 141 -8.93 -0.76 15.93
N GLU A 142 -9.91 -0.48 16.65
CA GLU A 142 -10.70 0.70 17.09
C GLU A 142 -10.41 2.10 16.50
N ASP A 143 -9.67 2.24 15.40
CA ASP A 143 -9.31 3.54 14.83
C ASP A 143 -10.32 4.07 13.77
N ASP A 144 -11.39 3.33 13.50
CA ASP A 144 -12.51 3.81 12.67
C ASP A 144 -13.67 4.43 13.50
N ASP A 145 -13.59 4.34 14.83
CA ASP A 145 -14.44 5.11 15.74
C ASP A 145 -13.80 6.47 16.05
N VAL A 146 -13.70 7.33 15.06
CA VAL A 146 -13.82 8.77 15.37
C VAL A 146 -15.20 8.90 15.99
N PRO A 147 -15.34 9.16 17.29
CA PRO A 147 -16.64 9.22 17.91
C PRO A 147 -17.48 10.23 17.11
N TYR A 148 -18.60 9.75 16.57
CA TYR A 148 -19.54 10.60 15.86
C TYR A 148 -19.93 11.76 16.77
N GLU A 149 -19.32 12.92 16.56
CA GLU A 149 -19.78 14.13 17.22
C GLU A 149 -21.08 14.56 16.56
N ALA A 150 -22.18 14.52 17.31
CA ALA A 150 -23.45 15.03 16.84
C ALA A 150 -23.32 16.51 16.47
N ALA A 151 -23.99 16.92 15.40
CA ALA A 151 -23.99 18.31 14.95
C ALA A 151 -24.26 19.28 16.11
N LYS A 152 -23.37 20.22 16.35
CA LYS A 152 -23.48 21.24 17.41
C LYS A 152 -24.27 22.48 16.96
N THR A 153 -24.38 22.69 15.65
CA THR A 153 -25.08 23.83 15.04
C THR A 153 -26.14 23.38 14.05
N LYS A 154 -27.12 24.25 13.78
CA LYS A 154 -28.16 24.00 12.75
C LYS A 154 -27.54 23.84 11.35
N THR A 155 -26.46 24.55 11.06
CA THR A 155 -25.74 24.47 9.78
C THR A 155 -25.04 23.12 9.60
N GLU A 156 -24.41 22.62 10.65
CA GLU A 156 -23.78 21.28 10.65
C GLU A 156 -24.83 20.19 10.46
N ALA A 157 -25.97 20.26 11.18
CA ALA A 157 -27.06 19.30 11.03
C ALA A 157 -27.63 19.29 9.60
N TRP A 158 -27.81 20.48 9.03
CA TRP A 158 -28.26 20.62 7.63
C TRP A 158 -27.24 20.05 6.65
N LEU A 159 -25.95 20.33 6.83
CA LEU A 159 -24.88 19.82 5.97
C LEU A 159 -24.80 18.29 6.03
N ILE A 160 -24.83 17.71 7.21
CA ILE A 160 -24.83 16.25 7.42
C ILE A 160 -26.03 15.61 6.71
N SER A 161 -27.25 16.17 6.90
CA SER A 161 -28.45 15.63 6.26
C SER A 161 -28.37 15.69 4.73
N THR A 162 -27.86 16.80 4.20
CA THR A 162 -27.77 17.04 2.75
C THR A 162 -26.75 16.10 2.12
N LEU A 163 -25.55 15.93 2.73
CA LEU A 163 -24.51 15.01 2.26
C LEU A 163 -24.97 13.55 2.37
N SER A 164 -25.61 13.16 3.48
CA SER A 164 -26.14 11.80 3.65
C SER A 164 -27.17 11.43 2.60
N ASN A 165 -28.03 12.37 2.21
CA ASN A 165 -28.99 12.13 1.13
C ASN A 165 -28.29 12.04 -0.24
N TYR A 166 -27.33 12.92 -0.51
CA TYR A 166 -26.57 12.91 -1.76
C TYR A 166 -25.82 11.57 -1.98
N PHE A 167 -25.17 11.04 -0.94
CA PHE A 167 -24.45 9.78 -1.04
C PHE A 167 -25.38 8.56 -1.11
N LYS A 168 -26.53 8.57 -0.43
CA LYS A 168 -27.54 7.49 -0.55
C LYS A 168 -28.17 7.39 -1.95
N ASP A 169 -28.29 8.51 -2.66
CA ASP A 169 -28.88 8.52 -4.01
C ASP A 169 -27.85 8.13 -5.10
N ASN A 170 -26.55 8.18 -4.82
CA ASN A 170 -25.47 7.84 -5.77
C ASN A 170 -24.85 6.44 -5.57
N ASP A 171 -25.30 5.66 -4.59
CA ASP A 171 -24.86 4.25 -4.35
C ASP A 171 -25.76 3.22 -5.09
N ARG A 172 -26.31 3.59 -6.25
CA ARG A 172 -27.08 2.69 -7.13
C ARG A 172 -26.37 2.41 -8.43
#